data_6071044377638319e4fa3a8785255b2b
#
_entry.id   6071044377638319e4fa3a8785255b2b
#
_cell.length_a   1.000
_cell.length_b   1.000
_cell.length_c   1.000
_cell.angle_alpha   90.00
_cell.angle_beta   90.00
_cell.angle_gamma   90.00
#
_symmetry.space_group_name_H-M   'P 1'
#
loop_
_entity.id
_entity.type
_entity.pdbx_description
1 polymer ?
#
loop_
_entity_poly.entity_id
_entity_poly.type
_entity_poly.pdbx_seq_one_letter_code
_entity_poly.pdbx_strand_id
1 'polypeptide(L)'
;MQKDILDFLSEFAVFLQDHKFAVSESALAHLLRSVEAAGMDITEEDEMLAALSVCLAKTGEQVAKMKELFREFLIKKTIPQREKQKEKEKQEKRKELDLFVSDAQKQLENLKKQKEQIRKDVMQKAQENEPKPKVSRKVQTQLKKLSETKTKSQKQIEQAKKLLLGELSWDEKQAARLYQELMKQAEKSLYDGDLEQADAMMDISKELSSAITKRQKNTAELESAISQAQEETDQQIKKLQRQMKDEQRRYEDTCRELDRAFEQMKRGMDSSNDSLTIKPSSVIHRADFI
;
A
#
# COMPACT_ATOMS: atom_id res chain seq x y z
N MET A 1 16.59 -42.14 9.73
CA MET A 1 16.10 -43.10 8.75
C MET A 1 15.54 -44.38 9.40
N GLN A 2 16.30 -45.23 10.11
CA GLN A 2 15.77 -46.43 10.78
C GLN A 2 14.70 -46.14 11.84
N LYS A 3 14.87 -45.12 12.66
CA LYS A 3 13.93 -44.72 13.71
C LYS A 3 12.57 -44.30 13.14
N ASP A 4 12.61 -43.57 12.04
CA ASP A 4 11.41 -43.01 11.41
C ASP A 4 10.57 -44.10 10.74
N ILE A 5 11.22 -45.13 10.16
CA ILE A 5 10.56 -46.34 9.61
C ILE A 5 9.89 -47.13 10.73
N LEU A 6 10.59 -47.32 11.84
CA LEU A 6 10.07 -47.99 13.02
C LEU A 6 8.85 -47.30 13.60
N ASP A 7 8.92 -45.99 13.77
CA ASP A 7 7.83 -45.17 14.28
C ASP A 7 6.61 -45.23 13.34
N PHE A 8 6.84 -45.12 12.02
CA PHE A 8 5.79 -45.24 11.01
C PHE A 8 5.09 -46.60 11.04
N LEU A 9 5.86 -47.69 11.02
CA LEU A 9 5.31 -49.03 11.03
C LEU A 9 4.62 -49.38 12.37
N SER A 10 5.12 -48.86 13.48
CA SER A 10 4.49 -49.04 14.80
C SER A 10 3.14 -48.31 14.86
N GLU A 11 3.06 -47.07 14.39
CA GLU A 11 1.79 -46.34 14.32
C GLU A 11 0.81 -47.03 13.36
N PHE A 12 1.28 -47.52 12.21
CA PHE A 12 0.44 -48.25 11.27
C PHE A 12 -0.06 -49.57 11.87
N ALA A 13 0.76 -50.28 12.63
CA ALA A 13 0.35 -51.52 13.33
C ALA A 13 -0.77 -51.24 14.34
N VAL A 14 -0.68 -50.16 15.12
CA VAL A 14 -1.75 -49.73 16.03
C VAL A 14 -3.02 -49.41 15.24
N PHE A 15 -2.88 -48.68 14.14
CA PHE A 15 -4.01 -48.36 13.27
C PHE A 15 -4.70 -49.59 12.70
N LEU A 16 -3.93 -50.62 12.29
CA LEU A 16 -4.45 -51.90 11.83
C LEU A 16 -5.22 -52.65 12.93
N GLN A 17 -4.70 -52.65 14.16
CA GLN A 17 -5.35 -53.25 15.30
C GLN A 17 -6.69 -52.59 15.62
N ASP A 18 -6.75 -51.27 15.58
CA ASP A 18 -7.98 -50.46 15.75
C ASP A 18 -9.06 -50.85 14.72
N HIS A 19 -8.62 -51.22 13.50
CA HIS A 19 -9.51 -51.67 12.41
C HIS A 19 -9.73 -53.18 12.39
N LYS A 20 -9.43 -53.84 13.51
CA LYS A 20 -9.62 -55.31 13.68
C LYS A 20 -8.84 -56.14 12.66
N PHE A 21 -7.71 -55.63 12.16
CA PHE A 21 -6.80 -56.39 11.34
C PHE A 21 -5.75 -57.05 12.23
N ALA A 22 -5.71 -58.38 12.23
CA ALA A 22 -4.82 -59.13 13.12
C ALA A 22 -3.37 -59.03 12.63
N VAL A 23 -2.54 -58.34 13.39
CA VAL A 23 -1.09 -58.24 13.15
C VAL A 23 -0.34 -58.86 14.30
N SER A 24 0.56 -59.80 14.00
CA SER A 24 1.42 -60.41 15.03
C SER A 24 2.75 -59.65 15.12
N GLU A 25 3.34 -59.60 16.32
CA GLU A 25 4.66 -58.95 16.52
C GLU A 25 5.74 -59.61 15.66
N SER A 26 5.67 -60.93 15.44
CA SER A 26 6.61 -61.64 14.55
C SER A 26 6.48 -61.19 13.09
N ALA A 27 5.28 -60.92 12.62
CA ALA A 27 5.04 -60.42 11.25
C ALA A 27 5.56 -59.00 11.06
N LEU A 28 5.41 -58.12 12.07
CA LEU A 28 6.00 -56.81 12.07
C LEU A 28 7.52 -56.83 12.10
N ALA A 29 8.11 -57.67 12.92
CA ALA A 29 9.56 -57.85 12.96
C ALA A 29 10.12 -58.41 11.64
N HIS A 30 9.33 -59.25 10.95
CA HIS A 30 9.69 -59.75 9.62
C HIS A 30 9.60 -58.66 8.56
N LEU A 31 8.55 -57.85 8.59
CA LEU A 31 8.36 -56.70 7.71
C LEU A 31 9.50 -55.67 7.83
N LEU A 32 9.87 -55.33 9.06
CA LEU A 32 11.00 -54.44 9.34
C LEU A 32 12.30 -54.93 8.68
N ARG A 33 12.63 -56.19 8.92
CA ARG A 33 13.83 -56.82 8.32
C ARG A 33 13.77 -56.84 6.81
N SER A 34 12.59 -57.09 6.23
CA SER A 34 12.41 -57.11 4.78
C SER A 34 12.58 -55.73 4.15
N VAL A 35 12.02 -54.67 4.76
CA VAL A 35 12.15 -53.28 4.30
C VAL A 35 13.61 -52.83 4.40
N GLU A 36 14.29 -53.14 5.50
CA GLU A 36 15.71 -52.83 5.68
C GLU A 36 16.62 -53.56 4.69
N ALA A 37 16.42 -54.89 4.54
CA ALA A 37 17.24 -55.72 3.66
C ALA A 37 17.07 -55.36 2.18
N ALA A 38 15.89 -54.95 1.76
CA ALA A 38 15.60 -54.55 0.41
C ALA A 38 15.96 -53.07 0.12
N GLY A 39 16.31 -52.30 1.15
CA GLY A 39 16.55 -50.86 1.00
C GLY A 39 15.35 -50.10 0.45
N MET A 40 14.13 -50.55 0.76
CA MET A 40 12.90 -49.97 0.26
C MET A 40 12.72 -48.55 0.76
N ASP A 41 12.23 -47.67 -0.12
CA ASP A 41 11.83 -46.33 0.25
C ASP A 41 10.39 -46.36 0.76
N ILE A 42 10.19 -46.03 2.05
CA ILE A 42 8.84 -45.94 2.65
C ILE A 42 7.95 -44.88 1.97
N THR A 43 8.51 -44.01 1.13
CA THR A 43 7.77 -43.03 0.36
C THR A 43 7.19 -43.59 -0.93
N GLU A 44 7.65 -44.76 -1.37
CA GLU A 44 7.12 -45.46 -2.55
C GLU A 44 5.93 -46.35 -2.14
N GLU A 45 4.71 -45.85 -2.38
CA GLU A 45 3.45 -46.47 -1.96
C GLU A 45 3.33 -47.93 -2.43
N ASP A 46 3.67 -48.17 -3.69
CA ASP A 46 3.52 -49.53 -4.29
C ASP A 46 4.51 -50.53 -3.71
N GLU A 47 5.76 -50.14 -3.44
CA GLU A 47 6.77 -51.00 -2.81
C GLU A 47 6.38 -51.32 -1.36
N MET A 48 5.96 -50.33 -0.62
CA MET A 48 5.52 -50.50 0.76
C MET A 48 4.26 -51.34 0.84
N LEU A 49 3.26 -51.16 -0.02
CA LEU A 49 2.07 -51.97 -0.11
C LEU A 49 2.40 -53.42 -0.47
N ALA A 50 3.35 -53.66 -1.36
CA ALA A 50 3.82 -55.01 -1.68
C ALA A 50 4.44 -55.68 -0.46
N ALA A 51 5.35 -55.01 0.25
CA ALA A 51 5.98 -55.54 1.46
C ALA A 51 4.96 -55.84 2.59
N LEU A 52 4.06 -54.88 2.83
CA LEU A 52 2.96 -55.00 3.79
C LEU A 52 2.04 -56.19 3.44
N SER A 53 1.69 -56.31 2.16
CA SER A 53 0.81 -57.40 1.71
C SER A 53 1.44 -58.77 1.88
N VAL A 54 2.73 -58.91 1.57
CA VAL A 54 3.47 -60.17 1.71
C VAL A 54 3.66 -60.56 3.18
N CYS A 55 3.97 -59.61 4.05
CA CYS A 55 4.30 -59.91 5.45
C CYS A 55 3.07 -59.97 6.35
N LEU A 56 2.00 -59.20 6.07
CA LEU A 56 0.86 -59.08 7.00
C LEU A 56 -0.44 -59.69 6.50
N ALA A 57 -0.62 -59.87 5.20
CA ALA A 57 -1.85 -60.44 4.64
C ALA A 57 -1.68 -61.94 4.31
N LYS A 58 -2.69 -62.75 4.70
CA LYS A 58 -2.70 -64.25 4.47
C LYS A 58 -3.62 -64.62 3.30
N THR A 59 -4.55 -63.76 2.93
CA THR A 59 -5.55 -64.05 1.89
C THR A 59 -5.69 -62.87 0.95
N GLY A 60 -6.21 -63.09 -0.27
CA GLY A 60 -6.47 -62.00 -1.23
C GLY A 60 -7.41 -60.93 -0.71
N GLU A 61 -8.41 -61.27 0.09
CA GLU A 61 -9.31 -60.34 0.76
C GLU A 61 -8.55 -59.44 1.75
N GLN A 62 -7.61 -60.04 2.50
CA GLN A 62 -6.76 -59.30 3.44
C GLN A 62 -5.81 -58.35 2.69
N VAL A 63 -5.31 -58.72 1.50
CA VAL A 63 -4.51 -57.85 0.67
C VAL A 63 -5.31 -56.60 0.21
N ALA A 64 -6.55 -56.81 -0.25
CA ALA A 64 -7.42 -55.72 -0.66
C ALA A 64 -7.72 -54.75 0.51
N LYS A 65 -8.10 -55.34 1.67
CA LYS A 65 -8.35 -54.60 2.89
C LYS A 65 -7.10 -53.85 3.39
N MET A 66 -5.92 -54.47 3.30
CA MET A 66 -4.64 -53.86 3.67
C MET A 66 -4.36 -52.62 2.83
N LYS A 67 -4.57 -52.67 1.50
CA LYS A 67 -4.42 -51.53 0.60
C LYS A 67 -5.32 -50.37 0.99
N GLU A 68 -6.55 -50.66 1.32
CA GLU A 68 -7.54 -49.65 1.74
C GLU A 68 -7.12 -49.00 3.07
N LEU A 69 -6.78 -49.79 4.08
CA LEU A 69 -6.34 -49.31 5.38
C LEU A 69 -5.02 -48.56 5.33
N PHE A 70 -4.08 -48.97 4.47
CA PHE A 70 -2.81 -48.26 4.30
C PHE A 70 -3.04 -46.87 3.71
N ARG A 71 -3.89 -46.75 2.69
CA ARG A 71 -4.27 -45.47 2.13
C ARG A 71 -4.96 -44.55 3.14
N GLU A 72 -5.91 -45.08 3.88
CA GLU A 72 -6.59 -44.34 4.94
C GLU A 72 -5.60 -43.84 6.01
N PHE A 73 -4.63 -44.66 6.40
CA PHE A 73 -3.58 -44.27 7.33
C PHE A 73 -2.70 -43.16 6.78
N LEU A 74 -2.26 -43.26 5.51
CA LEU A 74 -1.48 -42.21 4.84
C LEU A 74 -2.24 -40.92 4.79
N ILE A 75 -3.52 -40.93 4.45
CA ILE A 75 -4.40 -39.76 4.43
C ILE A 75 -4.45 -39.12 5.82
N LYS A 76 -4.74 -39.91 6.86
CA LYS A 76 -4.80 -39.40 8.25
C LYS A 76 -3.48 -38.79 8.72
N LYS A 77 -2.34 -39.31 8.28
CA LYS A 77 -1.01 -38.83 8.67
C LYS A 77 -0.56 -37.63 7.85
N THR A 78 -0.85 -37.60 6.55
CA THR A 78 -0.33 -36.63 5.63
C THR A 78 -1.14 -35.29 5.64
N ILE A 79 -2.47 -35.37 5.77
CA ILE A 79 -3.32 -34.15 5.75
C ILE A 79 -2.92 -33.14 6.83
N PRO A 80 -2.77 -33.52 8.13
CA PRO A 80 -2.42 -32.52 9.15
C PRO A 80 -1.04 -31.88 8.95
N GLN A 81 -0.08 -32.63 8.41
CA GLN A 81 1.26 -32.15 8.15
C GLN A 81 1.22 -31.13 7.00
N ARG A 82 0.52 -31.45 5.92
CA ARG A 82 0.32 -30.57 4.77
C ARG A 82 -0.46 -29.31 5.13
N GLU A 83 -1.44 -29.42 6.00
CA GLU A 83 -2.17 -28.27 6.49
C GLU A 83 -1.27 -27.34 7.29
N LYS A 84 -0.43 -27.87 8.18
CA LYS A 84 0.58 -27.09 8.91
C LYS A 84 1.59 -26.43 7.98
N GLN A 85 2.03 -27.12 6.93
CA GLN A 85 2.96 -26.58 5.95
C GLN A 85 2.31 -25.44 5.16
N LYS A 86 1.10 -25.66 4.66
CA LYS A 86 0.31 -24.60 3.97
C LYS A 86 0.16 -23.34 4.84
N GLU A 87 -0.16 -23.52 6.12
CA GLU A 87 -0.28 -22.39 7.04
C GLU A 87 1.06 -21.68 7.30
N LYS A 88 2.17 -22.42 7.36
CA LYS A 88 3.51 -21.82 7.44
C LYS A 88 3.83 -21.00 6.21
N GLU A 89 3.59 -21.51 5.01
CA GLU A 89 3.82 -20.80 3.75
C GLU A 89 2.98 -19.52 3.66
N LYS A 90 1.71 -19.58 4.07
CA LYS A 90 0.86 -18.39 4.16
C LYS A 90 1.41 -17.36 5.14
N GLN A 91 1.90 -17.81 6.31
CA GLN A 91 2.48 -16.92 7.32
C GLN A 91 3.79 -16.26 6.82
N GLU A 92 4.62 -16.99 6.12
CA GLU A 92 5.86 -16.45 5.52
C GLU A 92 5.53 -15.39 4.46
N LYS A 93 4.61 -15.69 3.55
CA LYS A 93 4.14 -14.75 2.54
C LYS A 93 3.49 -13.50 3.15
N ARG A 94 2.76 -13.68 4.25
CA ARG A 94 2.21 -12.55 4.99
C ARG A 94 3.28 -11.65 5.59
N LYS A 95 4.33 -12.23 6.17
CA LYS A 95 5.45 -11.46 6.70
C LYS A 95 6.18 -10.68 5.60
N GLU A 96 6.38 -11.28 4.43
CA GLU A 96 6.97 -10.60 3.26
C GLU A 96 6.11 -9.39 2.85
N LEU A 97 4.78 -9.56 2.77
CA LEU A 97 3.85 -8.48 2.46
C LEU A 97 3.88 -7.37 3.53
N ASP A 98 3.85 -7.73 4.82
CA ASP A 98 3.86 -6.76 5.92
C ASP A 98 5.15 -5.92 5.91
N LEU A 99 6.30 -6.53 5.62
CA LEU A 99 7.56 -5.81 5.43
C LEU A 99 7.50 -4.84 4.25
N PHE A 100 7.02 -5.30 3.09
CA PHE A 100 6.87 -4.45 1.91
C PHE A 100 5.94 -3.28 2.17
N VAL A 101 4.78 -3.52 2.79
CA VAL A 101 3.80 -2.47 3.13
C VAL A 101 4.40 -1.46 4.11
N SER A 102 5.13 -1.92 5.13
CA SER A 102 5.79 -1.04 6.09
C SER A 102 6.81 -0.11 5.42
N ASP A 103 7.64 -0.64 4.53
CA ASP A 103 8.66 0.15 3.83
C ASP A 103 8.02 1.11 2.81
N ALA A 104 6.99 0.67 2.09
CA ALA A 104 6.22 1.52 1.19
C ALA A 104 5.51 2.66 1.95
N GLN A 105 4.98 2.41 3.14
CA GLN A 105 4.38 3.45 3.99
C GLN A 105 5.41 4.50 4.43
N LYS A 106 6.62 4.09 4.82
CA LYS A 106 7.71 5.02 5.15
C LYS A 106 8.09 5.89 3.95
N GLN A 107 8.18 5.28 2.75
CA GLN A 107 8.47 6.01 1.52
C GLN A 107 7.36 7.02 1.19
N LEU A 108 6.09 6.64 1.34
CA LEU A 108 4.94 7.54 1.15
C LEU A 108 4.98 8.73 2.11
N GLU A 109 5.33 8.50 3.36
CA GLU A 109 5.47 9.58 4.34
C GLU A 109 6.59 10.55 3.96
N ASN A 110 7.74 10.02 3.54
CA ASN A 110 8.86 10.83 3.07
C ASN A 110 8.50 11.67 1.83
N LEU A 111 7.82 11.06 0.85
CA LEU A 111 7.35 11.78 -0.35
C LEU A 111 6.35 12.90 0.01
N LYS A 112 5.45 12.65 0.95
CA LYS A 112 4.52 13.69 1.45
C LYS A 112 5.27 14.84 2.13
N LYS A 113 6.30 14.56 2.94
CA LYS A 113 7.16 15.58 3.56
C LYS A 113 7.92 16.38 2.50
N GLN A 114 8.47 15.71 1.48
CA GLN A 114 9.14 16.37 0.35
C GLN A 114 8.19 17.30 -0.41
N LYS A 115 6.97 16.85 -0.68
CA LYS A 115 5.94 17.65 -1.33
C LYS A 115 5.63 18.94 -0.54
N GLU A 116 5.55 18.84 0.78
CA GLU A 116 5.31 19.97 1.65
C GLU A 116 6.51 20.92 1.71
N GLN A 117 7.73 20.37 1.68
CA GLN A 117 8.95 21.17 1.64
C GLN A 117 9.08 21.94 0.33
N ILE A 118 8.84 21.32 -0.81
CA ILE A 118 8.81 21.98 -2.12
C ILE A 118 7.87 23.20 -2.09
N ARG A 119 6.68 23.04 -1.51
CA ARG A 119 5.74 24.15 -1.38
C ARG A 119 6.30 25.31 -0.54
N LYS A 120 6.93 24.97 0.60
CA LYS A 120 7.54 25.99 1.47
C LYS A 120 8.69 26.71 0.79
N ASP A 121 9.56 25.99 0.11
CA ASP A 121 10.74 26.54 -0.58
C ASP A 121 10.33 27.47 -1.74
N VAL A 122 9.31 27.07 -2.52
CA VAL A 122 8.81 27.93 -3.61
C VAL A 122 8.13 29.18 -3.04
N MET A 123 7.33 29.06 -1.98
CA MET A 123 6.71 30.21 -1.32
C MET A 123 7.74 31.16 -0.72
N GLN A 124 8.77 30.64 -0.07
CA GLN A 124 9.84 31.45 0.52
C GLN A 124 10.61 32.22 -0.57
N LYS A 125 11.02 31.54 -1.64
CA LYS A 125 11.69 32.19 -2.79
C LYS A 125 10.82 33.27 -3.43
N ALA A 126 9.51 33.05 -3.48
CA ALA A 126 8.59 34.05 -4.02
C ALA A 126 8.47 35.26 -3.11
N GLN A 127 8.44 35.10 -1.80
CA GLN A 127 8.44 36.21 -0.84
C GLN A 127 9.75 37.03 -0.89
N GLU A 128 10.89 36.34 -1.01
CA GLU A 128 12.20 37.01 -1.11
C GLU A 128 12.34 37.81 -2.40
N ASN A 129 11.73 37.34 -3.48
CA ASN A 129 11.78 37.99 -4.80
C ASN A 129 10.59 38.92 -5.10
N GLU A 130 9.72 39.16 -4.12
CA GLU A 130 8.53 39.98 -4.35
C GLU A 130 8.91 41.42 -4.69
N PRO A 131 8.65 41.88 -5.94
CA PRO A 131 9.01 43.24 -6.33
C PRO A 131 8.13 44.24 -5.56
N LYS A 132 8.77 45.19 -4.87
CA LYS A 132 8.05 46.30 -4.23
C LYS A 132 7.19 47.00 -5.29
N PRO A 133 5.93 47.32 -4.98
CA PRO A 133 5.07 47.98 -5.94
C PRO A 133 5.72 49.32 -6.40
N LYS A 134 5.92 49.43 -7.71
CA LYS A 134 6.45 50.69 -8.32
C LYS A 134 5.28 51.65 -8.48
N VAL A 135 5.09 52.52 -7.51
CA VAL A 135 4.08 53.56 -7.56
C VAL A 135 4.60 54.72 -8.42
N SER A 136 3.78 55.26 -9.34
CA SER A 136 4.15 56.36 -10.17
C SER A 136 4.46 57.63 -9.35
N ARG A 137 5.42 58.46 -9.79
CA ARG A 137 5.77 59.70 -9.09
C ARG A 137 4.56 60.63 -8.93
N LYS A 138 3.66 60.66 -9.92
CA LYS A 138 2.41 61.40 -9.88
C LYS A 138 1.54 60.98 -8.69
N VAL A 139 1.29 59.69 -8.53
CA VAL A 139 0.47 59.14 -7.44
C VAL A 139 1.17 59.32 -6.09
N GLN A 140 2.50 59.23 -6.01
CA GLN A 140 3.22 59.51 -4.76
C GLN A 140 3.03 60.98 -4.33
N THR A 141 3.06 61.92 -5.27
CA THR A 141 2.83 63.35 -5.00
C THR A 141 1.38 63.62 -4.57
N GLN A 142 0.42 62.97 -5.24
CA GLN A 142 -1.00 63.03 -4.88
C GLN A 142 -1.29 62.42 -3.50
N LEU A 143 -0.70 61.26 -3.18
CA LEU A 143 -0.80 60.65 -1.87
C LEU A 143 -0.27 61.55 -0.76
N LYS A 144 0.84 62.27 -1.01
CA LYS A 144 1.36 63.27 -0.06
C LYS A 144 0.40 64.45 0.14
N LYS A 145 -0.03 65.06 -0.94
CA LYS A 145 -0.97 66.20 -0.88
C LYS A 145 -2.27 65.86 -0.17
N LEU A 146 -2.90 64.74 -0.54
CA LEU A 146 -4.16 64.30 0.07
C LEU A 146 -4.03 63.81 1.51
N SER A 147 -2.86 63.33 1.91
CA SER A 147 -2.62 62.92 3.33
C SER A 147 -2.45 64.13 4.26
N GLU A 148 -2.13 65.29 3.73
CA GLU A 148 -1.97 66.58 4.47
C GLU A 148 -3.28 67.34 4.56
N THR A 149 -4.26 67.08 3.65
CA THR A 149 -5.58 67.72 3.67
C THR A 149 -6.54 66.96 4.61
N LYS A 150 -7.21 67.71 5.51
CA LYS A 150 -8.22 67.12 6.45
C LYS A 150 -9.50 66.76 5.68
N THR A 151 -9.47 65.64 4.96
CA THR A 151 -10.63 65.09 4.24
C THR A 151 -11.30 63.97 5.03
N LYS A 152 -12.62 63.76 4.81
CA LYS A 152 -13.34 62.62 5.40
C LYS A 152 -12.74 61.26 5.01
N SER A 153 -11.96 61.21 3.92
CA SER A 153 -11.31 60.06 3.33
C SER A 153 -9.86 59.85 3.76
N GLN A 154 -9.37 60.68 4.68
CA GLN A 154 -7.94 60.69 5.07
C GLN A 154 -7.42 59.32 5.54
N LYS A 155 -8.26 58.58 6.28
CA LYS A 155 -7.88 57.22 6.78
C LYS A 155 -7.69 56.25 5.64
N GLN A 156 -8.57 56.24 4.62
CA GLN A 156 -8.50 55.37 3.47
C GLN A 156 -7.30 55.70 2.57
N ILE A 157 -7.04 56.98 2.36
CA ILE A 157 -5.89 57.45 1.59
C ILE A 157 -4.58 57.04 2.29
N GLU A 158 -4.52 57.21 3.61
CA GLU A 158 -3.34 56.80 4.41
C GLU A 158 -3.11 55.28 4.38
N GLN A 159 -4.16 54.48 4.46
CA GLN A 159 -4.09 53.06 4.30
C GLN A 159 -3.65 52.64 2.91
N ALA A 160 -4.19 53.24 1.85
CA ALA A 160 -3.78 53.03 0.47
C ALA A 160 -2.31 53.40 0.26
N LYS A 161 -1.86 54.53 0.85
CA LYS A 161 -0.45 54.95 0.84
C LYS A 161 0.45 53.88 1.47
N LYS A 162 0.12 53.43 2.67
CA LYS A 162 0.90 52.38 3.39
C LYS A 162 0.96 51.06 2.61
N LEU A 163 -0.14 50.66 1.99
CA LEU A 163 -0.19 49.46 1.14
C LEU A 163 0.64 49.62 -0.14
N LEU A 164 0.48 50.74 -0.85
CA LEU A 164 1.18 50.99 -2.11
C LEU A 164 2.68 51.23 -1.92
N LEU A 165 3.09 51.83 -0.80
CA LEU A 165 4.50 52.02 -0.47
C LEU A 165 5.17 50.82 0.20
N GLY A 166 4.40 49.76 0.49
CA GLY A 166 4.92 48.56 1.14
C GLY A 166 5.21 48.71 2.63
N GLU A 167 4.61 49.72 3.28
CA GLU A 167 4.72 49.95 4.73
C GLU A 167 3.75 49.08 5.53
N LEU A 168 2.76 48.54 4.87
CA LEU A 168 1.78 47.57 5.45
C LEU A 168 1.86 46.26 4.68
N SER A 169 1.68 45.14 5.43
CA SER A 169 1.57 43.84 4.80
C SER A 169 0.37 43.78 3.85
N TRP A 170 0.57 43.24 2.65
CA TRP A 170 -0.48 43.18 1.64
C TRP A 170 -1.57 42.21 2.02
N ASP A 171 -2.81 42.70 2.12
CA ASP A 171 -4.02 41.89 2.24
C ASP A 171 -4.93 42.23 1.03
N GLU A 172 -5.18 41.21 0.19
CA GLU A 172 -5.95 41.36 -1.04
C GLU A 172 -7.40 41.81 -0.78
N LYS A 173 -8.04 41.28 0.26
CA LYS A 173 -9.39 41.67 0.64
C LYS A 173 -9.46 43.13 1.11
N GLN A 174 -8.47 43.52 1.88
CA GLN A 174 -8.35 44.89 2.35
C GLN A 174 -8.06 45.86 1.18
N ALA A 175 -7.16 45.49 0.27
CA ALA A 175 -6.85 46.29 -0.92
C ALA A 175 -8.09 46.44 -1.82
N ALA A 176 -8.87 45.37 -2.05
CA ALA A 176 -10.09 45.39 -2.82
C ALA A 176 -11.17 46.31 -2.18
N ARG A 177 -11.33 46.26 -0.86
CA ARG A 177 -12.25 47.15 -0.14
C ARG A 177 -11.82 48.62 -0.25
N LEU A 178 -10.53 48.90 -0.03
CA LEU A 178 -10.00 50.26 -0.18
C LEU A 178 -10.19 50.81 -1.60
N TYR A 179 -9.99 49.99 -2.63
CA TYR A 179 -10.30 50.36 -4.01
C TYR A 179 -11.75 50.79 -4.18
N GLN A 180 -12.70 49.97 -3.69
CA GLN A 180 -14.14 50.29 -3.78
C GLN A 180 -14.53 51.55 -3.01
N GLU A 181 -13.97 51.72 -1.81
CA GLU A 181 -14.22 52.92 -0.99
C GLU A 181 -13.67 54.19 -1.64
N LEU A 182 -12.45 54.16 -2.18
CA LEU A 182 -11.84 55.28 -2.88
C LEU A 182 -12.61 55.65 -4.14
N MET A 183 -13.08 54.67 -4.91
CA MET A 183 -13.93 54.91 -6.08
C MET A 183 -15.26 55.61 -5.71
N LYS A 184 -15.97 55.12 -4.68
CA LYS A 184 -17.19 55.77 -4.19
C LYS A 184 -16.95 57.18 -3.71
N GLN A 185 -15.82 57.44 -3.12
CA GLN A 185 -15.47 58.81 -2.66
C GLN A 185 -15.07 59.73 -3.80
N ALA A 186 -14.38 59.16 -4.83
CA ALA A 186 -14.09 59.94 -6.05
C ALA A 186 -15.39 60.38 -6.75
N GLU A 187 -16.36 59.46 -6.88
CA GLU A 187 -17.69 59.78 -7.42
C GLU A 187 -18.38 60.90 -6.62
N LYS A 188 -18.31 60.80 -5.29
CA LYS A 188 -18.90 61.84 -4.42
C LYS A 188 -18.22 63.20 -4.58
N SER A 189 -16.86 63.23 -4.65
CA SER A 189 -16.11 64.47 -4.87
C SER A 189 -16.44 65.09 -6.23
N LEU A 190 -16.71 64.28 -7.26
CA LEU A 190 -17.20 64.76 -8.54
C LEU A 190 -18.57 65.47 -8.41
N TYR A 191 -19.49 64.88 -7.63
CA TYR A 191 -20.79 65.49 -7.36
C TYR A 191 -20.70 66.80 -6.59
N ASP A 192 -19.74 66.85 -5.63
CA ASP A 192 -19.50 68.06 -4.81
C ASP A 192 -18.70 69.18 -5.57
N GLY A 193 -18.30 68.87 -6.82
CA GLY A 193 -17.58 69.81 -7.68
C GLY A 193 -16.07 69.94 -7.43
N ASP A 194 -15.53 69.02 -6.59
CA ASP A 194 -14.09 69.04 -6.29
C ASP A 194 -13.36 68.06 -7.27
N LEU A 195 -13.13 68.55 -8.48
CA LEU A 195 -12.54 67.81 -9.59
C LEU A 195 -11.10 67.37 -9.29
N GLU A 196 -10.30 68.21 -8.62
CA GLU A 196 -8.89 67.85 -8.31
C GLU A 196 -8.78 66.73 -7.34
N GLN A 197 -9.64 66.67 -6.31
CA GLN A 197 -9.69 65.61 -5.34
C GLN A 197 -10.23 64.31 -5.96
N ALA A 198 -11.25 64.39 -6.81
CA ALA A 198 -11.80 63.27 -7.53
C ALA A 198 -10.78 62.60 -8.45
N ASP A 199 -10.07 63.36 -9.25
CA ASP A 199 -9.03 62.86 -10.15
C ASP A 199 -7.88 62.20 -9.39
N ALA A 200 -7.46 62.79 -8.29
CA ALA A 200 -6.40 62.21 -7.45
C ALA A 200 -6.83 60.86 -6.81
N MET A 201 -8.08 60.77 -6.35
CA MET A 201 -8.62 59.49 -5.83
C MET A 201 -8.77 58.43 -6.91
N MET A 202 -9.17 58.79 -8.12
CA MET A 202 -9.24 57.89 -9.27
C MET A 202 -7.85 57.37 -9.67
N ASP A 203 -6.84 58.25 -9.70
CA ASP A 203 -5.47 57.85 -10.02
C ASP A 203 -4.90 56.86 -8.95
N ILE A 204 -5.14 57.10 -7.67
CA ILE A 204 -4.78 56.16 -6.58
C ILE A 204 -5.51 54.85 -6.72
N SER A 205 -6.80 54.88 -7.04
CA SER A 205 -7.61 53.69 -7.26
C SER A 205 -7.11 52.86 -8.44
N LYS A 206 -6.72 53.46 -9.54
CA LYS A 206 -6.13 52.80 -10.72
C LYS A 206 -4.80 52.14 -10.37
N GLU A 207 -3.93 52.79 -9.61
CA GLU A 207 -2.68 52.15 -9.15
C GLU A 207 -2.95 50.98 -8.20
N LEU A 208 -3.92 51.11 -7.29
CA LEU A 208 -4.31 50.03 -6.39
C LEU A 208 -4.87 48.83 -7.17
N SER A 209 -5.76 49.06 -8.13
CA SER A 209 -6.29 48.01 -9.03
C SER A 209 -5.17 47.34 -9.84
N SER A 210 -4.23 48.12 -10.39
CA SER A 210 -3.06 47.57 -11.09
C SER A 210 -2.19 46.70 -10.17
N ALA A 211 -1.99 47.12 -8.93
CA ALA A 211 -1.23 46.34 -7.95
C ALA A 211 -1.95 45.05 -7.57
N ILE A 212 -3.27 45.08 -7.38
CA ILE A 212 -4.10 43.89 -7.12
C ILE A 212 -3.97 42.92 -8.29
N THR A 213 -4.19 43.34 -9.51
CA THR A 213 -4.12 42.49 -10.71
C THR A 213 -2.74 41.87 -10.90
N LYS A 214 -1.67 42.64 -10.71
CA LYS A 214 -0.30 42.10 -10.80
C LYS A 214 -0.04 41.03 -9.74
N ARG A 215 -0.50 41.25 -8.51
CA ARG A 215 -0.32 40.26 -7.44
C ARG A 215 -1.13 39.00 -7.67
N GLN A 216 -2.38 39.12 -8.10
CA GLN A 216 -3.19 37.98 -8.49
C GLN A 216 -2.52 37.13 -9.58
N LYS A 217 -1.95 37.81 -10.60
CA LYS A 217 -1.21 37.14 -11.65
C LYS A 217 0.03 36.40 -11.09
N ASN A 218 0.82 37.08 -10.26
CA ASN A 218 1.99 36.47 -9.62
C ASN A 218 1.59 35.25 -8.72
N THR A 219 0.48 35.37 -7.97
CA THR A 219 -0.02 34.26 -7.16
C THR A 219 -0.42 33.05 -8.02
N ALA A 220 -1.13 33.30 -9.13
CA ALA A 220 -1.51 32.23 -10.06
C ALA A 220 -0.29 31.57 -10.72
N GLU A 221 0.72 32.37 -11.13
CA GLU A 221 1.99 31.85 -11.66
C GLU A 221 2.74 31.02 -10.61
N LEU A 222 2.72 31.45 -9.36
CA LEU A 222 3.32 30.74 -8.24
C LEU A 222 2.62 29.39 -7.96
N GLU A 223 1.29 29.40 -7.91
CA GLU A 223 0.51 28.18 -7.73
C GLU A 223 0.74 27.18 -8.87
N SER A 224 0.85 27.68 -10.10
CA SER A 224 1.21 26.86 -11.26
C SER A 224 2.61 26.26 -11.11
N ALA A 225 3.61 27.05 -10.70
CA ALA A 225 4.97 26.59 -10.47
C ALA A 225 5.05 25.54 -9.32
N ILE A 226 4.30 25.75 -8.23
CA ILE A 226 4.18 24.77 -7.14
C ILE A 226 3.57 23.46 -7.66
N SER A 227 2.47 23.55 -8.43
CA SER A 227 1.79 22.40 -9.01
C SER A 227 2.72 21.61 -9.92
N GLN A 228 3.45 22.27 -10.80
CA GLN A 228 4.44 21.62 -11.68
C GLN A 228 5.57 20.96 -10.89
N ALA A 229 6.14 21.65 -9.90
CA ALA A 229 7.23 21.11 -9.09
C ALA A 229 6.78 19.91 -8.22
N GLN A 230 5.51 19.79 -7.90
CA GLN A 230 4.94 18.68 -7.13
C GLN A 230 4.46 17.51 -8.00
N GLU A 231 4.32 17.69 -9.30
CA GLU A 231 3.73 16.69 -10.19
C GLU A 231 4.51 15.37 -10.19
N GLU A 232 5.84 15.42 -10.26
CA GLU A 232 6.70 14.23 -10.21
C GLU A 232 6.50 13.45 -8.90
N THR A 233 6.43 14.19 -7.77
CA THR A 233 6.21 13.59 -6.45
C THR A 233 4.83 12.93 -6.37
N ASP A 234 3.80 13.56 -6.94
CA ASP A 234 2.45 12.98 -7.00
C ASP A 234 2.38 11.73 -7.88
N GLN A 235 3.13 11.70 -8.99
CA GLN A 235 3.24 10.51 -9.83
C GLN A 235 3.93 9.35 -9.07
N GLN A 236 4.99 9.63 -8.32
CA GLN A 236 5.67 8.64 -7.49
C GLN A 236 4.76 8.09 -6.39
N ILE A 237 4.01 8.96 -5.71
CA ILE A 237 3.02 8.55 -4.69
C ILE A 237 1.98 7.61 -5.30
N LYS A 238 1.40 7.97 -6.44
CA LYS A 238 0.41 7.13 -7.15
C LYS A 238 0.97 5.79 -7.58
N LYS A 239 2.22 5.78 -8.08
CA LYS A 239 2.91 4.55 -8.48
C LYS A 239 3.10 3.61 -7.28
N LEU A 240 3.59 4.13 -6.16
CA LEU A 240 3.83 3.34 -4.94
C LEU A 240 2.52 2.79 -4.37
N GLN A 241 1.44 3.58 -4.37
CA GLN A 241 0.12 3.13 -3.94
C GLN A 241 -0.43 1.99 -4.82
N ARG A 242 -0.19 2.04 -6.14
CA ARG A 242 -0.56 0.95 -7.06
C ARG A 242 0.25 -0.31 -6.76
N GLN A 243 1.56 -0.18 -6.56
CA GLN A 243 2.42 -1.31 -6.21
C GLN A 243 1.97 -2.00 -4.92
N MET A 244 1.64 -1.25 -3.87
CA MET A 244 1.10 -1.82 -2.62
C MET A 244 -0.19 -2.61 -2.86
N LYS A 245 -1.10 -2.08 -3.68
CA LYS A 245 -2.35 -2.76 -4.01
C LYS A 245 -2.14 -4.02 -4.85
N ASP A 246 -1.19 -3.99 -5.76
CA ASP A 246 -0.87 -5.14 -6.62
C ASP A 246 -0.20 -6.25 -5.81
N GLU A 247 0.72 -5.93 -4.89
CA GLU A 247 1.33 -6.93 -3.99
C GLU A 247 0.30 -7.54 -3.04
N GLN A 248 -0.63 -6.76 -2.52
CA GLN A 248 -1.72 -7.31 -1.71
C GLN A 248 -2.60 -8.29 -2.51
N ARG A 249 -2.93 -7.97 -3.76
CA ARG A 249 -3.67 -8.89 -4.64
C ARG A 249 -2.89 -10.17 -4.91
N ARG A 250 -1.59 -10.06 -5.20
CA ARG A 250 -0.72 -11.25 -5.41
C ARG A 250 -0.72 -12.17 -4.19
N TYR A 251 -0.62 -11.60 -2.99
CA TYR A 251 -0.72 -12.38 -1.76
C TYR A 251 -2.06 -13.10 -1.65
N GLU A 252 -3.18 -12.40 -1.89
CA GLU A 252 -4.52 -13.00 -1.84
C GLU A 252 -4.68 -14.13 -2.87
N ASP A 253 -4.17 -13.94 -4.10
CA ASP A 253 -4.21 -14.95 -5.15
C ASP A 253 -3.36 -16.17 -4.79
N THR A 254 -2.14 -15.97 -4.26
CA THR A 254 -1.29 -17.05 -3.77
C THR A 254 -1.97 -17.84 -2.65
N CYS A 255 -2.62 -17.17 -1.69
CA CYS A 255 -3.37 -17.86 -0.65
C CYS A 255 -4.53 -18.72 -1.21
N ARG A 256 -5.25 -18.18 -2.22
CA ARG A 256 -6.33 -18.94 -2.90
C ARG A 256 -5.80 -20.13 -3.67
N GLU A 257 -4.64 -20.00 -4.31
CA GLU A 257 -3.99 -21.12 -5.02
C GLU A 257 -3.57 -22.22 -4.05
N LEU A 258 -2.95 -21.87 -2.93
CA LEU A 258 -2.58 -22.82 -1.87
C LEU A 258 -3.81 -23.55 -1.30
N ASP A 259 -4.91 -22.82 -1.07
CA ASP A 259 -6.15 -23.44 -0.60
C ASP A 259 -6.75 -24.38 -1.66
N ARG A 260 -6.78 -23.98 -2.93
CA ARG A 260 -7.26 -24.84 -4.03
C ARG A 260 -6.41 -26.09 -4.18
N ALA A 261 -5.10 -25.95 -4.16
CA ALA A 261 -4.18 -27.08 -4.26
C ALA A 261 -4.38 -28.09 -3.10
N PHE A 262 -4.55 -27.55 -1.88
CA PHE A 262 -4.83 -28.36 -0.70
C PHE A 262 -6.18 -29.10 -0.80
N GLU A 263 -7.24 -28.41 -1.23
CA GLU A 263 -8.56 -29.04 -1.42
C GLU A 263 -8.58 -30.06 -2.55
N GLN A 264 -7.84 -29.82 -3.64
CA GLN A 264 -7.69 -30.79 -4.71
C GLN A 264 -6.96 -32.06 -4.23
N MET A 265 -5.88 -31.88 -3.47
CA MET A 265 -5.15 -32.97 -2.86
C MET A 265 -6.08 -33.79 -1.96
N LYS A 266 -6.85 -33.16 -1.08
CA LYS A 266 -7.81 -33.80 -0.18
C LYS A 266 -8.87 -34.60 -0.92
N ARG A 267 -9.47 -33.99 -1.97
CA ARG A 267 -10.45 -34.69 -2.83
C ARG A 267 -9.85 -35.86 -3.59
N GLY A 268 -8.60 -35.71 -4.07
CA GLY A 268 -7.88 -36.80 -4.73
C GLY A 268 -7.63 -38.00 -3.79
N MET A 269 -7.42 -37.75 -2.50
CA MET A 269 -7.28 -38.76 -1.49
C MET A 269 -8.62 -39.42 -1.13
N ASP A 270 -9.73 -38.67 -1.11
CA ASP A 270 -11.07 -39.18 -0.79
C ASP A 270 -11.70 -39.99 -1.94
N SER A 271 -11.36 -39.66 -3.21
CA SER A 271 -11.98 -40.28 -4.40
C SER A 271 -11.28 -41.55 -4.88
N SER A 272 -10.55 -42.26 -4.03
CA SER A 272 -9.72 -43.40 -4.38
C SER A 272 -10.48 -44.70 -4.74
N ASN A 273 -11.60 -44.60 -5.45
CA ASN A 273 -12.21 -45.76 -6.10
C ASN A 273 -11.76 -46.01 -7.55
N ASP A 274 -11.07 -45.04 -8.19
CA ASP A 274 -10.54 -45.23 -9.54
C ASP A 274 -9.11 -44.67 -9.64
N SER A 275 -8.17 -45.55 -9.87
CA SER A 275 -6.82 -45.34 -10.46
C SER A 275 -6.20 -43.96 -10.32
N LEU A 276 -5.82 -43.55 -9.14
CA LEU A 276 -4.92 -42.40 -8.97
C LEU A 276 -3.48 -42.88 -9.06
N THR A 277 -2.92 -42.77 -10.24
CA THR A 277 -1.48 -42.57 -10.39
C THR A 277 -1.14 -41.20 -9.79
N ILE A 278 -0.95 -41.12 -8.49
CA ILE A 278 -0.26 -39.99 -7.84
C ILE A 278 1.15 -40.05 -8.41
N LYS A 279 1.47 -39.16 -9.35
CA LYS A 279 2.87 -38.97 -9.75
C LYS A 279 3.60 -38.43 -8.53
N PRO A 280 4.52 -39.20 -7.91
CA PRO A 280 5.21 -38.81 -6.67
C PRO A 280 6.12 -37.57 -6.84
N SER A 281 6.33 -37.15 -8.08
CA SER A 281 7.43 -36.25 -8.46
C SER A 281 7.25 -34.77 -8.19
N SER A 282 6.12 -34.30 -7.66
CA SER A 282 5.96 -32.85 -7.48
C SER A 282 5.64 -32.37 -6.07
N VAL A 283 5.39 -33.24 -5.09
CA VAL A 283 4.82 -32.79 -3.82
C VAL A 283 5.47 -33.36 -2.55
N ILE A 284 6.35 -34.36 -2.63
CA ILE A 284 7.00 -34.91 -1.45
C ILE A 284 8.51 -34.72 -1.58
N HIS A 285 9.03 -33.63 -1.03
CA HIS A 285 10.46 -33.56 -0.76
C HIS A 285 10.82 -34.59 0.33
N ARG A 286 11.95 -35.29 0.16
CA ARG A 286 12.55 -36.20 1.14
C ARG A 286 12.58 -35.69 2.59
N ALA A 287 12.45 -34.39 2.77
CA ALA A 287 12.41 -33.71 4.07
C ALA A 287 11.05 -33.80 4.80
N ASP A 288 9.98 -34.23 4.13
CA ASP A 288 8.64 -34.27 4.73
C ASP A 288 8.39 -35.49 5.62
N PHE A 289 9.33 -36.45 5.65
CA PHE A 289 9.26 -37.69 6.45
C PHE A 289 10.38 -37.83 7.49
N ILE A 290 11.16 -36.79 7.74
CA ILE A 290 12.18 -36.78 8.80
C ILE A 290 11.73 -35.90 9.97
#